data_3eb3306f01f4cebabae42d02affbad1d
#
_entry.id   3eb3306f01f4cebabae42d02affbad1d
#
_cell.length_a   1.000
_cell.length_b   1.000
_cell.length_c   1.000
_cell.angle_alpha   90.00
_cell.angle_beta   90.00
_cell.angle_gamma   90.00
#
_symmetry.space_group_name_H-M   'P 1'
#
loop_
_entity.id
_entity.type
_entity.pdbx_description
1 polymer ?
#
loop_
_entity_poly.entity_id
_entity_poly.type
_entity_poly.pdbx_seq_one_letter_code
_entity_poly.pdbx_strand_id
1 'polypeptide(L)'
;MIFRVTYWELPGKERHLQFLKNYCLGAAVAIVLFDTTKASSLEKAENILKSIENCDIPIKYLVCNKMDLLTTKKNITNPASQQDADTIAKNYNCEYFNCNSTAINFVNPIYTSMTENIIKLIGTNLELRNLIGKNISVGKKLFNHPNFLQSLKDSQYFKD
;
A
#
# COMPACT_ATOMS: atom_id res chain seq x y z
N MET A 1 1.57 11.93 -19.95
CA MET A 1 2.29 12.05 -18.68
C MET A 1 2.85 10.67 -18.35
N ILE A 2 4.12 10.55 -17.95
CA ILE A 2 4.75 9.28 -17.60
C ILE A 2 5.06 9.33 -16.11
N PHE A 3 4.57 8.33 -15.35
CA PHE A 3 4.88 8.17 -13.95
C PHE A 3 5.91 7.05 -13.78
N ARG A 4 6.92 7.28 -12.97
CA ARG A 4 7.80 6.22 -12.46
C ARG A 4 7.34 5.90 -11.04
N VAL A 5 6.90 4.67 -10.82
CA VAL A 5 6.49 4.17 -9.52
C VAL A 5 7.60 3.26 -8.98
N THR A 6 8.06 3.51 -7.77
CA THR A 6 9.00 2.64 -7.05
C THR A 6 8.21 1.87 -6.01
N TYR A 7 8.31 0.55 -6.05
CA TYR A 7 7.67 -0.34 -5.10
C TYR A 7 8.68 -0.83 -4.06
N TRP A 8 8.25 -0.76 -2.80
CA TRP A 8 8.98 -1.36 -1.69
C TRP A 8 8.16 -2.52 -1.17
N GLU A 9 8.66 -3.74 -1.34
CA GLU A 9 8.04 -4.92 -0.75
C GLU A 9 8.56 -5.11 0.67
N LEU A 10 7.64 -5.14 1.62
CA LEU A 10 7.95 -5.31 3.03
C LEU A 10 7.43 -6.67 3.50
N PRO A 11 8.26 -7.48 4.18
CA PRO A 11 7.81 -8.76 4.71
C PRO A 11 6.77 -8.55 5.81
N GLY A 12 5.62 -9.23 5.70
CA GLY A 12 4.51 -9.17 6.65
C GLY A 12 4.77 -9.90 7.98
N LYS A 13 6.04 -10.08 8.39
CA LYS A 13 6.40 -10.71 9.66
C LYS A 13 6.43 -9.65 10.77
N GLU A 14 5.88 -9.97 11.93
CA GLU A 14 5.77 -9.07 13.09
C GLU A 14 7.09 -8.40 13.49
N ARG A 15 8.21 -9.14 13.41
CA ARG A 15 9.55 -8.58 13.70
C ARG A 15 9.96 -7.40 12.80
N HIS A 16 9.28 -7.21 11.67
CA HIS A 16 9.56 -6.11 10.75
C HIS A 16 8.62 -4.92 10.92
N LEU A 17 7.54 -5.05 11.71
CA LEU A 17 6.58 -3.98 11.94
C LEU A 17 7.21 -2.74 12.57
N GLN A 18 8.23 -2.92 13.41
CA GLN A 18 8.98 -1.81 14.01
C GLN A 18 9.68 -0.90 12.99
N PHE A 19 9.99 -1.43 11.80
CA PHE A 19 10.64 -0.68 10.73
C PHE A 19 9.65 -0.05 9.73
N LEU A 20 8.36 -0.43 9.79
CA LEU A 20 7.35 0.06 8.84
C LEU A 20 7.31 1.59 8.79
N LYS A 21 7.38 2.26 9.94
CA LYS A 21 7.36 3.73 10.00
C LYS A 21 8.44 4.38 9.14
N ASN A 22 9.64 3.78 9.10
CA ASN A 22 10.74 4.30 8.29
C ASN A 22 10.47 4.18 6.79
N TYR A 23 9.85 3.06 6.37
CA TYR A 23 9.49 2.84 4.96
C TYR A 23 8.26 3.63 4.52
N CYS A 24 7.40 3.99 5.48
CA CYS A 24 6.20 4.79 5.22
C CYS A 24 6.49 6.27 5.01
N LEU A 25 7.66 6.75 5.43
CA LEU A 25 8.02 8.16 5.26
C LEU A 25 8.10 8.54 3.78
N GLY A 26 7.22 9.46 3.37
CA GLY A 26 7.12 9.92 1.98
C GLY A 26 6.44 8.94 1.02
N ALA A 27 5.87 7.84 1.49
CA ALA A 27 5.07 6.95 0.67
C ALA A 27 3.76 7.63 0.27
N ALA A 28 3.44 7.62 -1.02
CA ALA A 28 2.16 8.13 -1.53
C ALA A 28 1.05 7.09 -1.43
N VAL A 29 1.41 5.82 -1.46
CA VAL A 29 0.47 4.69 -1.49
C VAL A 29 0.97 3.58 -0.56
N ALA A 30 0.07 2.99 0.21
CA ALA A 30 0.28 1.73 0.90
C ALA A 30 -0.71 0.68 0.37
N ILE A 31 -0.19 -0.50 0.03
CA ILE A 31 -0.99 -1.65 -0.37
C ILE A 31 -0.77 -2.75 0.65
N VAL A 32 -1.81 -3.07 1.43
CA VAL A 32 -1.77 -4.12 2.44
C VAL A 32 -2.56 -5.32 1.93
N LEU A 33 -1.87 -6.47 1.84
CA LEU A 33 -2.46 -7.70 1.31
C LEU A 33 -2.75 -8.69 2.42
N PHE A 34 -3.86 -9.43 2.25
CA PHE A 34 -4.15 -10.61 3.06
C PHE A 34 -4.61 -11.78 2.19
N ASP A 35 -4.49 -12.99 2.71
CA ASP A 35 -4.88 -14.24 2.06
C ASP A 35 -6.32 -14.59 2.47
N THR A 36 -7.24 -14.60 1.52
CA THR A 36 -8.66 -14.90 1.77
C THR A 36 -8.91 -16.25 2.45
N THR A 37 -7.98 -17.20 2.27
CA THR A 37 -8.11 -18.54 2.86
C THR A 37 -7.75 -18.61 4.35
N LYS A 38 -7.31 -17.48 4.95
CA LYS A 38 -6.79 -17.45 6.32
C LYS A 38 -7.25 -16.20 7.08
N ALA A 39 -8.16 -16.36 8.02
CA ALA A 39 -8.62 -15.27 8.89
C ALA A 39 -7.45 -14.58 9.62
N SER A 40 -6.46 -15.34 10.10
CA SER A 40 -5.27 -14.79 10.78
C SER A 40 -4.42 -13.87 9.89
N SER A 41 -4.55 -13.94 8.56
CA SER A 41 -3.87 -13.02 7.66
C SER A 41 -4.57 -11.66 7.59
N LEU A 42 -5.89 -11.63 7.76
CA LEU A 42 -6.66 -10.39 7.86
C LEU A 42 -6.34 -9.65 9.17
N GLU A 43 -6.24 -10.37 10.29
CA GLU A 43 -5.81 -9.81 11.58
C GLU A 43 -4.41 -9.18 11.48
N LYS A 44 -3.48 -9.85 10.78
CA LYS A 44 -2.14 -9.29 10.53
C LYS A 44 -2.19 -8.05 9.64
N ALA A 45 -3.03 -8.05 8.61
CA ALA A 45 -3.23 -6.88 7.75
C ALA A 45 -3.77 -5.69 8.56
N GLU A 46 -4.71 -5.91 9.49
CA GLU A 46 -5.20 -4.88 10.39
C GLU A 46 -4.09 -4.34 11.29
N ASN A 47 -3.25 -5.20 11.88
CA ASN A 47 -2.10 -4.80 12.68
C ASN A 47 -1.09 -3.94 11.89
N ILE A 48 -0.90 -4.25 10.61
CA ILE A 48 -0.06 -3.43 9.71
C ILE A 48 -0.72 -2.06 9.51
N LEU A 49 -2.02 -2.01 9.17
CA LEU A 49 -2.75 -0.76 9.00
C LEU A 49 -2.70 0.12 10.24
N LYS A 50 -2.89 -0.46 11.42
CA LYS A 50 -2.74 0.20 12.71
C LYS A 50 -1.33 0.76 12.92
N SER A 51 -0.31 0.01 12.53
CA SER A 51 1.10 0.43 12.68
C SER A 51 1.46 1.63 11.80
N ILE A 52 0.78 1.79 10.65
CA ILE A 52 0.98 2.89 9.71
C ILE A 52 -0.08 3.99 9.81
N GLU A 53 -1.00 3.92 10.77
CA GLU A 53 -2.10 4.88 10.92
C GLU A 53 -1.60 6.32 11.08
N ASN A 54 -0.53 6.49 11.87
CA ASN A 54 0.11 7.78 12.09
C ASN A 54 1.15 8.16 11.02
N CYS A 55 1.28 7.35 9.96
CA CYS A 55 2.07 7.70 8.80
C CYS A 55 1.18 8.50 7.85
N ASP A 56 1.70 9.63 7.35
CA ASP A 56 0.97 10.50 6.44
C ASP A 56 0.92 9.90 5.02
N ILE A 57 0.25 8.74 4.88
CA ILE A 57 0.06 8.04 3.62
C ILE A 57 -1.33 8.36 3.09
N PRO A 58 -1.45 9.15 2.02
CA PRO A 58 -2.74 9.66 1.54
C PRO A 58 -3.61 8.58 0.87
N ILE A 59 -3.01 7.55 0.30
CA ILE A 59 -3.73 6.50 -0.44
C ILE A 59 -3.42 5.14 0.19
N LYS A 60 -4.46 4.45 0.66
CA LYS A 60 -4.32 3.13 1.27
C LYS A 60 -5.26 2.12 0.62
N TYR A 61 -4.73 0.94 0.33
CA TYR A 61 -5.48 -0.18 -0.21
C TYR A 61 -5.40 -1.38 0.72
N LEU A 62 -6.56 -2.01 0.95
CA LEU A 62 -6.66 -3.33 1.56
C LEU A 62 -7.04 -4.33 0.47
N VAL A 63 -6.16 -5.28 0.19
CA VAL A 63 -6.31 -6.20 -0.94
C VAL A 63 -6.48 -7.63 -0.45
N CYS A 64 -7.65 -8.20 -0.72
CA CYS A 64 -7.97 -9.61 -0.50
C CYS A 64 -7.41 -10.43 -1.66
N ASN A 65 -6.32 -11.15 -1.44
CA ASN A 65 -5.70 -11.96 -2.49
C ASN A 65 -6.10 -13.44 -2.41
N LYS A 66 -5.83 -14.18 -3.48
CA LYS A 66 -6.10 -15.62 -3.65
C LYS A 66 -7.58 -15.97 -3.68
N MET A 67 -8.41 -15.09 -4.24
CA MET A 67 -9.86 -15.32 -4.38
C MET A 67 -10.19 -16.59 -5.18
N ASP A 68 -9.34 -16.99 -6.11
CA ASP A 68 -9.42 -18.23 -6.86
C ASP A 68 -9.45 -19.48 -5.97
N LEU A 69 -8.79 -19.43 -4.82
CA LEU A 69 -8.72 -20.56 -3.91
C LEU A 69 -10.02 -20.80 -3.15
N LEU A 70 -10.89 -19.80 -3.01
CA LEU A 70 -12.22 -20.00 -2.39
C LEU A 70 -13.10 -20.93 -3.21
N THR A 71 -12.95 -20.91 -4.54
CA THR A 71 -13.74 -21.75 -5.45
C THR A 71 -13.09 -23.08 -5.74
N THR A 72 -11.76 -23.17 -5.67
CA THR A 72 -11.00 -24.37 -6.09
C THR A 72 -10.66 -25.30 -4.93
N LYS A 73 -10.46 -24.75 -3.71
CA LYS A 73 -10.11 -25.55 -2.52
C LYS A 73 -11.37 -25.94 -1.73
N LYS A 74 -11.62 -27.25 -1.59
CA LYS A 74 -12.77 -27.81 -0.86
C LYS A 74 -12.66 -27.74 0.68
N ASN A 75 -11.46 -27.51 1.24
CA ASN A 75 -11.22 -27.63 2.69
C ASN A 75 -10.53 -26.36 3.24
N ILE A 76 -11.16 -25.20 3.10
CA ILE A 76 -10.72 -24.01 3.81
C ILE A 76 -11.41 -23.99 5.16
N THR A 77 -10.64 -24.18 6.23
CA THR A 77 -11.20 -24.34 7.60
C THR A 77 -11.52 -23.01 8.27
N ASN A 78 -10.81 -21.94 7.92
CA ASN A 78 -11.02 -20.62 8.53
C ASN A 78 -10.71 -19.50 7.53
N PRO A 79 -11.61 -19.23 6.56
CA PRO A 79 -11.43 -18.14 5.61
C PRO A 79 -11.57 -16.78 6.29
N ALA A 80 -10.97 -15.76 5.70
CA ALA A 80 -11.18 -14.37 6.13
C ALA A 80 -12.63 -13.95 5.81
N SER A 81 -13.26 -13.26 6.76
CA SER A 81 -14.61 -12.72 6.58
C SER A 81 -14.57 -11.49 5.68
N GLN A 82 -15.42 -11.47 4.65
CA GLN A 82 -15.61 -10.31 3.81
C GLN A 82 -16.13 -9.11 4.61
N GLN A 83 -17.08 -9.35 5.52
CA GLN A 83 -17.66 -8.29 6.36
C GLN A 83 -16.63 -7.65 7.29
N ASP A 84 -15.73 -8.46 7.85
CA ASP A 84 -14.64 -7.94 8.70
C ASP A 84 -13.65 -7.14 7.87
N ALA A 85 -13.30 -7.62 6.67
CA ALA A 85 -12.43 -6.91 5.76
C ALA A 85 -13.00 -5.54 5.33
N ASP A 86 -14.29 -5.48 5.02
CA ASP A 86 -15.00 -4.23 4.69
C ASP A 86 -15.01 -3.25 5.87
N THR A 87 -15.17 -3.77 7.08
CA THR A 87 -15.14 -2.98 8.31
C THR A 87 -13.75 -2.41 8.56
N ILE A 88 -12.71 -3.23 8.43
CA ILE A 88 -11.31 -2.79 8.56
C ILE A 88 -10.98 -1.74 7.50
N ALA A 89 -11.36 -1.97 6.24
CA ALA A 89 -11.12 -1.02 5.16
C ALA A 89 -11.72 0.36 5.47
N LYS A 90 -12.95 0.41 6.00
CA LYS A 90 -13.62 1.65 6.41
C LYS A 90 -12.92 2.32 7.59
N ASN A 91 -12.55 1.55 8.62
CA ASN A 91 -11.93 2.08 9.84
C ASN A 91 -10.58 2.75 9.54
N TYR A 92 -9.81 2.21 8.60
CA TYR A 92 -8.47 2.72 8.24
C TYR A 92 -8.47 3.58 6.97
N ASN A 93 -9.66 3.91 6.43
CA ASN A 93 -9.82 4.70 5.21
C ASN A 93 -9.03 4.08 4.04
N CYS A 94 -9.23 2.78 3.82
CA CYS A 94 -8.66 2.02 2.71
C CYS A 94 -9.70 1.77 1.62
N GLU A 95 -9.31 1.87 0.37
CA GLU A 95 -10.08 1.29 -0.73
C GLU A 95 -9.86 -0.24 -0.73
N TYR A 96 -10.95 -1.01 -0.86
CA TYR A 96 -10.91 -2.47 -0.77
C TYR A 96 -10.95 -3.11 -2.16
N PHE A 97 -10.11 -4.12 -2.39
CA PHE A 97 -10.09 -4.90 -3.62
C PHE A 97 -10.07 -6.40 -3.36
N ASN A 98 -10.88 -7.13 -4.14
CA ASN A 98 -10.73 -8.56 -4.32
C ASN A 98 -9.74 -8.83 -5.46
N CYS A 99 -8.76 -9.69 -5.21
CA CYS A 99 -7.67 -9.94 -6.14
C CYS A 99 -7.39 -11.44 -6.31
N ASN A 100 -6.97 -11.78 -7.50
CA ASN A 100 -6.24 -13.00 -7.81
C ASN A 100 -4.95 -12.57 -8.53
N SER A 101 -3.83 -12.58 -7.81
CA SER A 101 -2.55 -12.10 -8.34
C SER A 101 -2.00 -12.92 -9.51
N THR A 102 -2.58 -14.09 -9.80
CA THR A 102 -2.19 -14.91 -10.96
C THR A 102 -2.89 -14.48 -12.25
N ALA A 103 -3.88 -13.59 -12.17
CA ALA A 103 -4.67 -13.15 -13.31
C ALA A 103 -4.70 -11.62 -13.42
N ILE A 104 -4.15 -11.10 -14.53
CA ILE A 104 -3.92 -9.66 -14.74
C ILE A 104 -5.20 -8.82 -14.66
N ASN A 105 -6.35 -9.37 -15.09
CA ASN A 105 -7.63 -8.69 -15.04
C ASN A 105 -8.11 -8.37 -13.61
N PHE A 106 -7.64 -9.10 -12.58
CA PHE A 106 -7.92 -8.80 -11.18
C PHE A 106 -6.90 -7.83 -10.57
N VAL A 107 -5.74 -7.69 -11.18
CA VAL A 107 -4.67 -6.80 -10.73
C VAL A 107 -4.81 -5.40 -11.33
N ASN A 108 -5.22 -5.32 -12.60
CA ASN A 108 -5.37 -4.05 -13.31
C ASN A 108 -6.27 -3.02 -12.60
N PRO A 109 -7.43 -3.37 -12.00
CA PRO A 109 -8.27 -2.39 -11.30
C PRO A 109 -7.53 -1.67 -10.17
N ILE A 110 -6.62 -2.36 -9.45
CA ILE A 110 -5.82 -1.78 -8.37
C ILE A 110 -4.88 -0.72 -8.95
N TYR A 111 -4.19 -1.03 -10.05
CA TYR A 111 -3.30 -0.07 -10.71
C TYR A 111 -4.05 1.10 -11.35
N THR A 112 -5.24 0.88 -11.88
CA THR A 112 -6.09 1.93 -12.43
C THR A 112 -6.51 2.90 -11.33
N SER A 113 -7.07 2.39 -10.23
CA SER A 113 -7.44 3.21 -9.07
C SER A 113 -6.23 3.94 -8.49
N MET A 114 -5.09 3.26 -8.35
CA MET A 114 -3.85 3.88 -7.88
C MET A 114 -3.43 5.06 -8.76
N THR A 115 -3.47 4.89 -10.08
CA THR A 115 -3.12 5.95 -11.04
C THR A 115 -4.06 7.14 -10.93
N GLU A 116 -5.36 6.88 -10.87
CA GLU A 116 -6.39 7.92 -10.73
C GLU A 116 -6.24 8.69 -9.42
N ASN A 117 -6.02 7.98 -8.31
CA ASN A 117 -5.87 8.60 -7.00
C ASN A 117 -4.56 9.40 -6.90
N ILE A 118 -3.47 8.94 -7.50
CA ILE A 118 -2.22 9.71 -7.60
C ILE A 118 -2.44 10.98 -8.44
N ILE A 119 -3.15 10.90 -9.58
CA ILE A 119 -3.48 12.08 -10.40
C ILE A 119 -4.33 13.08 -9.61
N LYS A 120 -5.34 12.60 -8.86
CA LYS A 120 -6.17 13.45 -7.99
C LYS A 120 -5.32 14.11 -6.91
N LEU A 121 -4.45 13.34 -6.25
CA LEU A 121 -3.54 13.85 -5.22
C LEU A 121 -2.64 14.97 -5.76
N ILE A 122 -2.07 14.80 -6.94
CA ILE A 122 -1.26 15.81 -7.63
C ILE A 122 -2.11 17.03 -7.96
N GLY A 123 -3.33 16.83 -8.47
CA GLY A 123 -4.25 17.89 -8.85
C GLY A 123 -4.71 18.76 -7.67
N THR A 124 -4.81 18.20 -6.48
CA THR A 124 -5.24 18.90 -5.26
C THR A 124 -4.08 19.52 -4.48
N ASN A 125 -2.86 18.99 -4.63
CA ASN A 125 -1.68 19.50 -3.94
C ASN A 125 -0.96 20.56 -4.79
N LEU A 126 -1.06 21.82 -4.36
CA LEU A 126 -0.50 22.97 -5.09
C LEU A 126 1.04 22.89 -5.25
N GLU A 127 1.74 22.36 -4.25
CA GLU A 127 3.20 22.19 -4.33
C GLU A 127 3.57 21.13 -5.37
N LEU A 128 2.91 19.98 -5.36
CA LEU A 128 3.11 18.91 -6.35
C LEU A 128 2.78 19.40 -7.76
N ARG A 129 1.69 20.17 -7.90
CA ARG A 129 1.27 20.75 -9.18
C ARG A 129 2.31 21.75 -9.74
N ASN A 130 2.85 22.61 -8.90
CA ASN A 130 3.88 23.57 -9.29
C ASN A 130 5.21 22.91 -9.69
N LEU A 131 5.43 21.68 -9.24
CA LEU A 131 6.62 20.90 -9.58
C LEU A 131 6.53 20.24 -10.95
N ILE A 132 5.35 19.77 -11.34
CA ILE A 132 5.12 19.13 -12.65
C ILE A 132 5.47 20.12 -13.77
N GLY A 133 5.17 21.42 -13.60
CA GLY A 133 5.52 22.47 -14.56
C GLY A 133 7.03 22.77 -14.70
N LYS A 134 7.87 22.23 -13.82
CA LYS A 134 9.32 22.51 -13.78
C LYS A 134 10.21 21.32 -14.16
N ASN A 135 9.68 20.33 -14.87
CA ASN A 135 10.40 19.08 -15.24
C ASN A 135 11.04 18.31 -14.06
N ILE A 136 10.52 18.51 -12.85
CA ILE A 136 10.96 17.77 -11.68
C ILE A 136 10.09 16.52 -11.58
N SER A 137 10.70 15.34 -11.57
CA SER A 137 9.96 14.09 -11.35
C SER A 137 9.24 14.17 -10.00
N VAL A 138 7.94 13.92 -9.98
CA VAL A 138 7.11 13.94 -8.76
C VAL A 138 7.70 13.03 -7.68
N GLY A 139 8.30 11.90 -8.09
CA GLY A 139 9.06 11.01 -7.20
C GLY A 139 10.21 11.70 -6.46
N LYS A 140 10.92 12.63 -7.08
CA LYS A 140 12.01 13.36 -6.38
C LYS A 140 11.56 14.21 -5.20
N LYS A 141 10.29 14.65 -5.12
CA LYS A 141 9.82 15.46 -3.99
C LYS A 141 9.01 14.69 -2.95
N LEU A 142 8.35 13.60 -3.31
CA LEU A 142 7.90 12.62 -2.31
C LEU A 142 9.12 12.05 -1.56
N PHE A 143 10.23 11.81 -2.27
CA PHE A 143 11.51 11.39 -1.68
C PHE A 143 12.32 12.54 -1.03
N ASN A 144 12.02 13.80 -1.31
CA ASN A 144 12.70 14.97 -0.68
C ASN A 144 11.99 15.45 0.59
N HIS A 145 11.06 14.69 1.16
CA HIS A 145 10.61 14.97 2.51
C HIS A 145 11.84 14.91 3.44
N PRO A 146 12.15 15.97 4.21
CA PRO A 146 13.40 16.03 4.99
C PRO A 146 13.64 14.81 5.88
N ASN A 147 12.56 14.30 6.48
CA ASN A 147 12.62 13.12 7.36
C ASN A 147 12.86 11.81 6.59
N PHE A 148 12.40 11.70 5.33
CA PHE A 148 12.61 10.50 4.51
C PHE A 148 14.05 10.39 4.04
N LEU A 149 14.63 11.50 3.55
CA LEU A 149 16.04 11.53 3.14
C LEU A 149 16.98 11.25 4.31
N GLN A 150 16.64 11.75 5.50
CA GLN A 150 17.43 11.48 6.70
C GLN A 150 17.35 10.01 7.07
N SER A 151 16.14 9.42 7.07
CA SER A 151 15.96 7.99 7.38
C SER A 151 16.63 7.06 6.37
N LEU A 152 16.68 7.44 5.08
CA LEU A 152 17.43 6.69 4.06
C LEU A 152 18.93 6.78 4.29
N LYS A 153 19.47 7.97 4.62
CA LYS A 153 20.90 8.15 4.92
C LYS A 153 21.33 7.37 6.16
N ASP A 154 20.43 7.23 7.13
CA ASP A 154 20.67 6.50 8.38
C ASP A 154 20.45 4.98 8.22
N SER A 155 19.86 4.52 7.10
CA SER A 155 19.63 3.11 6.83
C SER A 155 20.90 2.42 6.34
N GLN A 156 21.16 1.20 6.82
CA GLN A 156 22.33 0.39 6.45
C GLN A 156 22.39 0.02 4.95
N TYR A 157 21.29 0.21 4.21
CA TYR A 157 21.16 -0.19 2.81
C TYR A 157 21.74 0.79 1.79
N PHE A 158 22.22 1.95 2.23
CA PHE A 158 22.82 3.00 1.39
C PHE A 158 24.24 3.40 1.84
N LYS A 159 24.88 2.57 2.66
CA LYS A 159 26.32 2.66 2.91
C LYS A 159 27.01 1.74 1.90
N ASP A 160 27.52 2.31 0.81
CA ASP A 160 28.53 1.69 -0.03
C ASP A 160 29.80 1.43 0.77
#